data_4d028877a220e9d9431f521ad522c055
#
_entry.id   4d028877a220e9d9431f521ad522c055
#
_cell.length_a   1.000
_cell.length_b   1.000
_cell.length_c   1.000
_cell.angle_alpha   90.00
_cell.angle_beta   90.00
_cell.angle_gamma   90.00
#
_symmetry.space_group_name_H-M   'P 1'
#
loop_
_entity.id
_entity.type
_entity.pdbx_description
1 polymer ?
#
loop_
_entity_poly.entity_id
_entity_poly.type
_entity_poly.pdbx_seq_one_letter_code
_entity_poly.pdbx_strand_id
1 'polypeptide(L)'
;LRRGAGAYICGEESAMIESIEGKRGYPRHRPPYVAQVGIFNRPTLVNNIETLFWIRDIIEKGPEWYNEQGKEEHPGFRSYSVSGRVKKPGVKMAPAGITVKELIEDYCGGMLDGHLFHAYLPGGASGGILPAKMDDLPLDFGQLEQYGCFVGSHAVVILSNKDSVKEAALNLLRFFEDESCGQCSPCRVGTEKAVALMKSEEWDKPLLTELATTMRDASICGLGQAASNPLTAVLRFFPNET
;
A
#
# COMPACT_ATOMS: atom_id res chain seq x y z
N LEU A 1 -18.25 19.44 2.62
CA LEU A 1 -17.33 18.83 1.69
C LEU A 1 -16.16 19.77 1.41
N ARG A 2 -14.94 19.22 1.44
CA ARG A 2 -13.71 19.89 1.01
C ARG A 2 -13.06 19.05 -0.10
N ARG A 3 -12.60 19.72 -1.16
CA ARG A 3 -11.84 19.08 -2.22
C ARG A 3 -10.34 19.24 -1.89
N GLY A 4 -9.62 18.12 -1.85
CA GLY A 4 -8.18 18.11 -1.70
C GLY A 4 -7.44 18.54 -2.98
N ALA A 5 -6.16 18.93 -2.83
CA ALA A 5 -5.29 19.30 -3.96
C ALA A 5 -4.83 18.10 -4.80
N GLY A 6 -5.08 16.86 -4.36
CA GLY A 6 -4.71 15.65 -5.08
C GLY A 6 -3.27 15.17 -4.84
N ALA A 7 -2.54 15.78 -3.91
CA ALA A 7 -1.22 15.29 -3.51
C ALA A 7 -1.37 14.00 -2.66
N TYR A 8 -0.62 12.94 -2.99
CA TYR A 8 -0.65 11.67 -2.29
C TYR A 8 -0.37 11.81 -0.79
N ILE A 9 0.61 12.66 -0.43
CA ILE A 9 0.95 12.89 0.98
C ILE A 9 -0.22 13.46 1.81
N CYS A 10 -1.16 14.19 1.21
CA CYS A 10 -2.35 14.68 1.90
C CYS A 10 -3.35 13.57 2.27
N GLY A 11 -3.09 12.32 1.92
CA GLY A 11 -3.77 11.14 2.45
C GLY A 11 -3.28 10.73 3.85
N GLU A 12 -2.08 11.18 4.27
CA GLU A 12 -1.62 11.03 5.65
C GLU A 12 -2.46 11.94 6.56
N GLU A 13 -2.93 11.41 7.70
CA GLU A 13 -3.97 12.07 8.51
C GLU A 13 -3.62 13.49 8.96
N SER A 14 -2.39 13.72 9.40
CA SER A 14 -1.96 15.05 9.88
C SER A 14 -1.69 16.00 8.72
N ALA A 15 -1.16 15.53 7.60
CA ALA A 15 -1.01 16.30 6.38
C ALA A 15 -2.37 16.71 5.78
N MET A 16 -3.36 15.81 5.84
CA MET A 16 -4.74 16.13 5.45
C MET A 16 -5.33 17.23 6.32
N ILE A 17 -5.12 17.20 7.62
CA ILE A 17 -5.58 18.24 8.56
C ILE A 17 -4.92 19.58 8.24
N GLU A 18 -3.59 19.62 8.03
CA GLU A 18 -2.89 20.84 7.60
C GLU A 18 -3.48 21.40 6.30
N SER A 19 -3.76 20.55 5.32
CA SER A 19 -4.38 20.95 4.06
C SER A 19 -5.81 21.48 4.24
N ILE A 20 -6.63 20.88 5.11
CA ILE A 20 -8.00 21.36 5.40
C ILE A 20 -7.96 22.74 6.06
N GLU A 21 -6.96 22.99 6.91
CA GLU A 21 -6.72 24.28 7.55
C GLU A 21 -6.18 25.38 6.62
N GLY A 22 -5.94 25.05 5.34
CA GLY A 22 -5.39 25.97 4.33
C GLY A 22 -3.89 26.15 4.40
N LYS A 23 -3.19 25.28 5.12
CA LYS A 23 -1.73 25.23 5.22
C LYS A 23 -1.16 24.26 4.18
N ARG A 24 0.17 24.26 4.04
CA ARG A 24 0.87 23.25 3.26
C ARG A 24 0.68 21.89 3.93
N GLY A 25 0.30 20.85 3.15
CA GLY A 25 0.00 19.51 3.65
C GLY A 25 1.25 18.74 4.09
N TYR A 26 1.90 19.22 5.12
CA TYR A 26 3.04 18.56 5.74
C TYR A 26 2.60 17.67 6.89
N PRO A 27 3.07 16.42 6.96
CA PRO A 27 2.90 15.56 8.13
C PRO A 27 3.45 16.23 9.40
N ARG A 28 2.73 16.08 10.51
CA ARG A 28 3.16 16.55 11.82
C ARG A 28 4.03 15.51 12.52
N HIS A 29 4.96 15.97 13.35
CA HIS A 29 5.64 15.10 14.31
C HIS A 29 4.67 14.57 15.35
N ARG A 30 4.86 13.35 15.79
CA ARG A 30 4.07 12.70 16.85
C ARG A 30 5.00 12.33 18.01
N PRO A 31 4.58 12.52 19.28
CA PRO A 31 3.37 13.22 19.75
C PRO A 31 3.39 14.73 19.52
N PRO A 32 2.24 15.46 19.57
CA PRO A 32 0.89 14.97 19.87
C PRO A 32 0.24 14.25 18.69
N TYR A 33 -0.64 13.29 18.99
CA TYR A 33 -1.47 12.61 17.99
C TYR A 33 -2.71 13.44 17.64
N VAL A 34 -3.28 13.22 16.45
CA VAL A 34 -4.48 13.98 16.00
C VAL A 34 -5.69 13.80 16.90
N ALA A 35 -5.78 12.66 17.61
CA ALA A 35 -6.79 12.45 18.65
C ALA A 35 -6.66 13.40 19.86
N GLN A 36 -5.49 13.99 20.05
CA GLN A 36 -5.21 14.96 21.10
C GLN A 36 -5.26 16.39 20.55
N VAL A 37 -4.58 16.61 19.41
CA VAL A 37 -4.47 17.92 18.75
C VAL A 37 -4.63 17.73 17.23
N GLY A 38 -5.86 17.82 16.75
CA GLY A 38 -6.22 17.65 15.34
C GLY A 38 -6.57 18.95 14.65
N ILE A 39 -7.71 18.95 13.93
CA ILE A 39 -8.18 20.09 13.15
C ILE A 39 -8.49 21.29 14.06
N PHE A 40 -7.97 22.45 13.70
CA PHE A 40 -8.09 23.70 14.48
C PHE A 40 -7.70 23.52 15.96
N ASN A 41 -6.67 22.73 16.23
CA ASN A 41 -6.17 22.38 17.56
C ASN A 41 -7.21 21.67 18.46
N ARG A 42 -8.20 21.00 17.88
CA ARG A 42 -9.19 20.21 18.62
C ARG A 42 -8.96 18.72 18.44
N PRO A 43 -9.30 17.88 19.43
CA PRO A 43 -9.29 16.43 19.26
C PRO A 43 -10.06 16.02 18.02
N THR A 44 -9.47 15.18 17.16
CA THR A 44 -10.05 14.82 15.88
C THR A 44 -9.94 13.30 15.65
N LEU A 45 -11.07 12.68 15.28
CA LEU A 45 -11.14 11.32 14.81
C LEU A 45 -11.12 11.30 13.28
N VAL A 46 -10.22 10.51 12.70
CA VAL A 46 -10.09 10.33 11.25
C VAL A 46 -10.42 8.88 10.91
N ASN A 47 -11.34 8.67 9.96
CA ASN A 47 -11.68 7.36 9.44
C ASN A 47 -11.67 7.38 7.91
N ASN A 48 -11.35 6.25 7.28
CA ASN A 48 -11.51 6.12 5.84
C ASN A 48 -12.99 5.91 5.46
N ILE A 49 -13.31 6.15 4.19
CA ILE A 49 -14.68 6.08 3.71
C ILE A 49 -15.26 4.66 3.71
N GLU A 50 -14.44 3.62 3.50
CA GLU A 50 -14.89 2.22 3.53
C GLU A 50 -15.37 1.83 4.94
N THR A 51 -14.64 2.25 5.99
CA THR A 51 -15.08 2.06 7.38
C THR A 51 -16.44 2.72 7.61
N LEU A 52 -16.61 3.98 7.17
CA LEU A 52 -17.85 4.73 7.35
C LEU A 52 -19.02 4.16 6.53
N PHE A 53 -18.74 3.58 5.37
CA PHE A 53 -19.73 3.01 4.48
C PHE A 53 -20.53 1.87 5.15
N TRP A 54 -19.85 1.00 5.87
CA TRP A 54 -20.47 -0.18 6.50
C TRP A 54 -21.19 0.12 7.82
N ILE A 55 -20.98 1.28 8.46
CA ILE A 55 -21.56 1.62 9.77
C ILE A 55 -23.08 1.49 9.75
N ARG A 56 -23.74 1.99 8.71
CA ARG A 56 -25.19 1.92 8.59
C ARG A 56 -25.70 0.47 8.58
N ASP A 57 -25.12 -0.35 7.72
CA ASP A 57 -25.54 -1.76 7.60
C ASP A 57 -25.28 -2.53 8.89
N ILE A 58 -24.16 -2.25 9.58
CA ILE A 58 -23.85 -2.88 10.87
C ILE A 58 -24.86 -2.48 11.96
N ILE A 59 -25.27 -1.20 12.00
CA ILE A 59 -26.28 -0.74 12.96
C ILE A 59 -27.66 -1.37 12.68
N GLU A 60 -28.05 -1.47 11.40
CA GLU A 60 -29.36 -2.00 11.00
C GLU A 60 -29.46 -3.53 11.12
N LYS A 61 -28.38 -4.26 10.80
CA LYS A 61 -28.37 -5.73 10.68
C LYS A 61 -27.65 -6.46 11.82
N GLY A 62 -26.87 -5.72 12.60
CA GLY A 62 -26.06 -6.27 13.71
C GLY A 62 -24.61 -6.58 13.31
N PRO A 63 -23.70 -6.66 14.31
CA PRO A 63 -22.29 -6.97 14.07
C PRO A 63 -22.08 -8.41 13.60
N GLU A 64 -22.91 -9.36 14.03
CA GLU A 64 -22.84 -10.76 13.63
C GLU A 64 -23.02 -10.90 12.13
N TRP A 65 -24.01 -10.19 11.55
CA TRP A 65 -24.21 -10.16 10.11
C TRP A 65 -22.94 -9.73 9.35
N TYR A 66 -22.24 -8.71 9.84
CA TYR A 66 -21.03 -8.24 9.18
C TYR A 66 -19.87 -9.24 9.32
N ASN A 67 -19.73 -9.86 10.48
CA ASN A 67 -18.72 -10.89 10.72
C ASN A 67 -18.88 -12.09 9.79
N GLU A 68 -20.10 -12.50 9.51
CA GLU A 68 -20.42 -13.62 8.62
C GLU A 68 -20.10 -13.38 7.14
N GLN A 69 -19.83 -12.12 6.74
CA GLN A 69 -19.54 -11.78 5.34
C GLN A 69 -18.08 -12.05 4.93
N GLY A 70 -17.20 -12.23 5.88
CA GLY A 70 -15.79 -12.52 5.66
C GLY A 70 -15.47 -14.01 5.62
N LYS A 71 -14.18 -14.34 5.56
CA LYS A 71 -13.69 -15.73 5.64
C LYS A 71 -13.10 -15.98 7.02
N GLU A 72 -13.53 -17.07 7.67
CA GLU A 72 -12.99 -17.52 8.96
C GLU A 72 -12.84 -16.38 9.99
N GLU A 73 -11.59 -16.04 10.35
CA GLU A 73 -11.25 -15.00 11.31
C GLU A 73 -11.17 -13.58 10.67
N HIS A 74 -11.56 -13.45 9.41
CA HIS A 74 -11.48 -12.21 8.62
C HIS A 74 -12.87 -11.61 8.41
N PRO A 75 -13.38 -10.77 9.31
CA PRO A 75 -14.76 -10.29 9.22
C PRO A 75 -14.98 -9.27 8.11
N GLY A 76 -16.16 -9.34 7.50
CA GLY A 76 -16.69 -8.33 6.60
C GLY A 76 -16.19 -8.41 5.17
N PHE A 77 -16.49 -7.36 4.43
CA PHE A 77 -16.11 -7.17 3.03
C PHE A 77 -14.93 -6.22 2.89
N ARG A 78 -14.21 -6.35 1.77
CA ARG A 78 -13.21 -5.38 1.29
C ARG A 78 -13.44 -5.05 -0.17
N SER A 79 -13.12 -3.83 -0.54
CA SER A 79 -13.12 -3.37 -1.93
C SER A 79 -11.72 -3.47 -2.51
N TYR A 80 -11.46 -4.51 -3.29
CA TYR A 80 -10.18 -4.71 -3.97
C TYR A 80 -10.17 -4.00 -5.31
N SER A 81 -9.27 -3.01 -5.49
CA SER A 81 -9.00 -2.39 -6.79
C SER A 81 -7.98 -3.21 -7.55
N VAL A 82 -8.44 -4.07 -8.46
CA VAL A 82 -7.58 -5.01 -9.18
C VAL A 82 -7.18 -4.47 -10.54
N SER A 83 -5.89 -4.50 -10.83
CA SER A 83 -5.30 -4.11 -12.11
C SER A 83 -4.17 -5.07 -12.52
N GLY A 84 -3.55 -4.81 -13.66
CA GLY A 84 -2.48 -5.65 -14.19
C GLY A 84 -3.01 -6.72 -15.14
N ARG A 85 -2.42 -7.93 -15.09
CA ARG A 85 -2.56 -8.96 -16.14
C ARG A 85 -3.74 -9.90 -15.93
N VAL A 86 -4.91 -9.38 -15.57
CA VAL A 86 -6.16 -10.13 -15.41
C VAL A 86 -7.18 -9.81 -16.50
N LYS A 87 -8.09 -10.74 -16.80
CA LYS A 87 -9.12 -10.57 -17.86
C LYS A 87 -10.14 -9.48 -17.53
N LYS A 88 -10.53 -9.35 -16.27
CA LYS A 88 -11.56 -8.40 -15.81
C LYS A 88 -11.02 -7.54 -14.68
N PRO A 89 -10.19 -6.52 -14.97
CA PRO A 89 -9.73 -5.57 -13.96
C PRO A 89 -10.89 -4.72 -13.42
N GLY A 90 -10.64 -3.95 -12.36
CA GLY A 90 -11.61 -3.04 -11.75
C GLY A 90 -11.84 -3.33 -10.27
N VAL A 91 -12.77 -2.59 -9.67
CA VAL A 91 -13.11 -2.76 -8.25
C VAL A 91 -13.95 -4.02 -8.05
N LYS A 92 -13.52 -4.85 -7.10
CA LYS A 92 -14.18 -6.10 -6.70
C LYS A 92 -14.50 -6.03 -5.21
N MET A 93 -15.78 -6.11 -4.89
CA MET A 93 -16.20 -6.31 -3.50
C MET A 93 -16.17 -7.81 -3.21
N ALA A 94 -15.37 -8.21 -2.25
CA ALA A 94 -15.19 -9.62 -1.89
C ALA A 94 -15.03 -9.78 -0.37
N PRO A 95 -15.24 -10.98 0.18
CA PRO A 95 -15.00 -11.27 1.59
C PRO A 95 -13.59 -10.87 2.02
N ALA A 96 -13.45 -10.31 3.22
CA ALA A 96 -12.13 -10.15 3.82
C ALA A 96 -11.46 -11.52 3.98
N GLY A 97 -10.13 -11.58 3.86
CA GLY A 97 -9.38 -12.82 3.98
C GLY A 97 -9.35 -13.71 2.73
N ILE A 98 -9.91 -13.26 1.58
CA ILE A 98 -9.68 -13.98 0.33
C ILE A 98 -8.20 -13.95 -0.06
N THR A 99 -7.78 -14.95 -0.83
CA THR A 99 -6.43 -15.02 -1.38
C THR A 99 -6.33 -14.28 -2.71
N VAL A 100 -5.11 -13.93 -3.14
CA VAL A 100 -4.92 -13.35 -4.47
C VAL A 100 -5.31 -14.33 -5.58
N LYS A 101 -5.12 -15.63 -5.35
CA LYS A 101 -5.53 -16.69 -6.27
C LYS A 101 -7.03 -16.66 -6.52
N GLU A 102 -7.84 -16.68 -5.45
CA GLU A 102 -9.30 -16.58 -5.54
C GLU A 102 -9.74 -15.26 -6.19
N LEU A 103 -9.07 -14.15 -5.87
CA LEU A 103 -9.35 -12.86 -6.47
C LEU A 103 -9.14 -12.87 -7.98
N ILE A 104 -8.07 -13.51 -8.46
CA ILE A 104 -7.78 -13.68 -9.90
C ILE A 104 -8.81 -14.58 -10.56
N GLU A 105 -9.10 -15.76 -9.99
CA GLU A 105 -9.93 -16.79 -10.60
C GLU A 105 -11.41 -16.44 -10.53
N ASP A 106 -11.94 -16.16 -9.35
CA ASP A 106 -13.38 -16.02 -9.13
C ASP A 106 -13.92 -14.62 -9.48
N TYR A 107 -13.11 -13.57 -9.25
CA TYR A 107 -13.55 -12.18 -9.44
C TYR A 107 -13.02 -11.53 -10.70
N CYS A 108 -11.85 -11.97 -11.20
CA CYS A 108 -11.21 -11.34 -12.35
C CYS A 108 -11.22 -12.23 -13.62
N GLY A 109 -11.79 -13.42 -13.57
CA GLY A 109 -11.92 -14.33 -14.72
C GLY A 109 -10.61 -14.92 -15.20
N GLY A 110 -9.60 -14.97 -14.33
CA GLY A 110 -8.28 -15.51 -14.60
C GLY A 110 -7.29 -14.52 -15.19
N MET A 111 -6.09 -15.01 -15.47
CA MET A 111 -5.02 -14.26 -16.12
C MET A 111 -5.36 -13.95 -17.59
N LEU A 112 -4.79 -12.87 -18.13
CA LEU A 112 -4.84 -12.60 -19.58
C LEU A 112 -4.26 -13.77 -20.38
N ASP A 113 -4.79 -14.00 -21.56
CA ASP A 113 -4.35 -15.09 -22.43
C ASP A 113 -2.86 -14.97 -22.79
N GLY A 114 -2.13 -16.06 -22.61
CA GLY A 114 -0.68 -16.12 -22.81
C GLY A 114 0.16 -15.44 -21.71
N HIS A 115 -0.44 -15.11 -20.57
CA HIS A 115 0.25 -14.63 -19.38
C HIS A 115 0.17 -15.65 -18.25
N LEU A 116 1.28 -15.90 -17.57
CA LEU A 116 1.37 -16.74 -16.38
C LEU A 116 1.54 -15.84 -15.16
N PHE A 117 0.84 -16.15 -14.08
CA PHE A 117 0.96 -15.41 -12.82
C PHE A 117 2.39 -15.51 -12.27
N HIS A 118 3.03 -14.38 -11.96
CA HIS A 118 4.42 -14.30 -11.52
C HIS A 118 4.58 -13.61 -10.16
N ALA A 119 3.95 -12.46 -10.00
CA ALA A 119 4.05 -11.66 -8.78
C ALA A 119 2.80 -10.78 -8.59
N TYR A 120 2.64 -10.23 -7.41
CA TYR A 120 1.55 -9.28 -7.12
C TYR A 120 1.91 -8.23 -6.07
N LEU A 121 1.30 -7.06 -6.19
CA LEU A 121 1.28 -6.04 -5.15
C LEU A 121 -0.02 -6.23 -4.35
N PRO A 122 0.02 -6.52 -3.05
CA PRO A 122 -1.19 -6.80 -2.28
C PRO A 122 -1.98 -5.57 -1.84
N GLY A 123 -1.34 -4.38 -1.80
CA GLY A 123 -1.92 -3.21 -1.16
C GLY A 123 -1.45 -1.87 -1.70
N GLY A 124 -1.21 -1.76 -2.99
CA GLY A 124 -0.74 -0.53 -3.64
C GLY A 124 0.78 -0.34 -3.54
N ALA A 125 1.24 0.88 -3.83
CA ALA A 125 2.66 1.18 -4.00
C ALA A 125 3.53 0.84 -2.78
N SER A 126 3.01 1.02 -1.58
CA SER A 126 3.74 0.75 -0.33
C SER A 126 3.61 -0.68 0.19
N GLY A 127 2.70 -1.48 -0.40
CA GLY A 127 2.36 -2.82 0.07
C GLY A 127 3.41 -3.90 -0.14
N GLY A 128 4.50 -3.59 -0.84
CA GLY A 128 5.52 -4.56 -1.23
C GLY A 128 5.15 -5.35 -2.49
N ILE A 129 5.97 -6.35 -2.83
CA ILE A 129 5.75 -7.25 -3.99
C ILE A 129 5.96 -8.68 -3.53
N LEU A 130 4.95 -9.53 -3.70
CA LEU A 130 4.97 -10.95 -3.33
C LEU A 130 5.01 -11.84 -4.58
N PRO A 131 5.74 -12.98 -4.53
CA PRO A 131 5.80 -13.93 -5.64
C PRO A 131 4.53 -14.79 -5.73
N ALA A 132 4.22 -15.28 -6.92
CA ALA A 132 3.07 -16.13 -7.18
C ALA A 132 2.99 -17.40 -6.30
N LYS A 133 4.12 -17.94 -5.85
CA LYS A 133 4.16 -19.09 -4.91
C LYS A 133 3.57 -18.78 -3.52
N MET A 134 3.20 -17.54 -3.26
CA MET A 134 2.56 -17.07 -2.03
C MET A 134 1.13 -16.58 -2.33
N ASP A 135 0.45 -17.23 -3.25
CA ASP A 135 -0.89 -16.87 -3.74
C ASP A 135 -2.03 -17.31 -2.80
N ASP A 136 -1.72 -18.10 -1.80
CA ASP A 136 -2.63 -18.65 -0.80
C ASP A 136 -2.71 -17.83 0.51
N LEU A 137 -1.94 -16.73 0.59
CA LEU A 137 -1.99 -15.86 1.76
C LEU A 137 -3.29 -15.04 1.79
N PRO A 138 -3.96 -14.96 2.97
CA PRO A 138 -5.13 -14.11 3.12
C PRO A 138 -4.79 -12.62 2.88
N LEU A 139 -5.56 -11.97 2.03
CA LEU A 139 -5.45 -10.53 1.79
C LEU A 139 -6.20 -9.74 2.87
N ASP A 140 -5.64 -9.72 4.08
CA ASP A 140 -6.17 -8.94 5.19
C ASP A 140 -5.03 -8.43 6.10
N PHE A 141 -5.38 -7.54 7.02
CA PHE A 141 -4.45 -6.96 7.98
C PHE A 141 -3.87 -8.03 8.92
N GLY A 142 -2.60 -7.88 9.29
CA GLY A 142 -1.91 -8.81 10.19
C GLY A 142 -1.38 -10.09 9.52
N GLN A 143 -1.68 -10.31 8.24
CA GLN A 143 -1.31 -11.56 7.54
C GLN A 143 0.00 -11.43 6.74
N LEU A 144 0.26 -10.28 6.14
CA LEU A 144 1.38 -10.08 5.22
C LEU A 144 2.59 -9.38 5.86
N GLU A 145 2.45 -8.82 7.04
CA GLU A 145 3.46 -8.00 7.74
C GLU A 145 4.71 -8.80 8.08
N GLN A 146 4.60 -10.09 8.39
CA GLN A 146 5.73 -10.99 8.61
C GLN A 146 6.63 -11.14 7.36
N TYR A 147 6.09 -10.85 6.19
CA TYR A 147 6.80 -10.87 4.92
C TYR A 147 7.33 -9.49 4.51
N GLY A 148 7.09 -8.45 5.32
CA GLY A 148 7.42 -7.06 5.01
C GLY A 148 6.46 -6.43 3.99
N CYS A 149 5.27 -7.01 3.83
CA CYS A 149 4.22 -6.57 2.93
C CYS A 149 2.93 -6.27 3.72
N PHE A 150 1.97 -5.56 3.12
CA PHE A 150 0.67 -5.31 3.74
C PHE A 150 -0.39 -4.94 2.70
N VAL A 151 -1.66 -5.15 3.04
CA VAL A 151 -2.78 -4.90 2.13
C VAL A 151 -3.11 -3.41 1.94
N GLY A 152 -2.72 -2.55 2.84
CA GLY A 152 -2.81 -1.08 2.73
C GLY A 152 -4.13 -0.57 2.15
N SER A 153 -4.10 -0.17 0.89
CA SER A 153 -5.25 0.38 0.16
C SER A 153 -6.11 -0.67 -0.54
N HIS A 154 -5.80 -1.95 -0.44
CA HIS A 154 -6.42 -3.05 -1.22
C HIS A 154 -6.34 -2.83 -2.75
N ALA A 155 -5.39 -2.01 -3.22
CA ALA A 155 -5.08 -1.89 -4.63
C ALA A 155 -4.14 -3.02 -5.04
N VAL A 156 -4.70 -4.05 -5.66
CA VAL A 156 -3.98 -5.27 -6.03
C VAL A 156 -3.53 -5.17 -7.49
N VAL A 157 -2.22 -5.29 -7.73
CA VAL A 157 -1.66 -5.28 -9.08
C VAL A 157 -1.09 -6.65 -9.41
N ILE A 158 -1.58 -7.27 -10.46
CA ILE A 158 -1.17 -8.61 -10.89
C ILE A 158 -0.13 -8.51 -11.99
N LEU A 159 1.06 -9.06 -11.72
CA LEU A 159 2.18 -9.13 -12.66
C LEU A 159 2.30 -10.54 -13.24
N SER A 160 2.73 -10.62 -14.46
CA SER A 160 2.94 -11.88 -15.17
C SER A 160 4.42 -12.17 -15.43
N ASN A 161 4.70 -13.34 -15.94
CA ASN A 161 6.03 -13.76 -16.42
C ASN A 161 6.62 -12.89 -17.55
N LYS A 162 5.85 -11.92 -18.07
CA LYS A 162 6.32 -10.94 -19.07
C LYS A 162 6.63 -9.56 -18.46
N ASP A 163 6.42 -9.41 -17.16
CA ASP A 163 6.68 -8.17 -16.42
C ASP A 163 7.96 -8.32 -15.60
N SER A 164 8.74 -7.27 -15.48
CA SER A 164 9.94 -7.22 -14.64
C SER A 164 9.57 -6.69 -13.26
N VAL A 165 9.78 -7.48 -12.22
CA VAL A 165 9.58 -7.04 -10.82
C VAL A 165 10.60 -5.97 -10.43
N LYS A 166 11.79 -6.00 -11.02
CA LYS A 166 12.83 -4.97 -10.86
C LYS A 166 12.37 -3.61 -11.38
N GLU A 167 11.82 -3.57 -12.59
CA GLU A 167 11.27 -2.34 -13.16
C GLU A 167 10.02 -1.87 -12.41
N ALA A 168 9.18 -2.79 -11.97
CA ALA A 168 8.02 -2.46 -11.14
C ALA A 168 8.45 -1.78 -9.84
N ALA A 169 9.43 -2.34 -9.11
CA ALA A 169 9.95 -1.73 -7.88
C ALA A 169 10.58 -0.35 -8.13
N LEU A 170 11.35 -0.19 -9.20
CA LEU A 170 11.91 1.12 -9.59
C LEU A 170 10.80 2.14 -9.87
N ASN A 171 9.76 1.75 -10.61
CA ASN A 171 8.63 2.62 -10.92
C ASN A 171 7.88 3.05 -9.65
N LEU A 172 7.68 2.14 -8.71
CA LEU A 172 7.05 2.44 -7.43
C LEU A 172 7.91 3.39 -6.58
N LEU A 173 9.22 3.20 -6.56
CA LEU A 173 10.10 4.10 -5.81
C LEU A 173 10.17 5.49 -6.44
N ARG A 174 10.10 5.61 -7.77
CA ARG A 174 9.95 6.92 -8.46
C ARG A 174 8.66 7.61 -8.05
N PHE A 175 7.56 6.88 -7.94
CA PHE A 175 6.32 7.45 -7.42
C PHE A 175 6.52 8.06 -6.03
N PHE A 176 7.25 7.40 -5.13
CA PHE A 176 7.54 7.95 -3.80
C PHE A 176 8.52 9.12 -3.83
N GLU A 177 9.48 9.12 -4.77
CA GLU A 177 10.35 10.27 -5.02
C GLU A 177 9.53 11.50 -5.41
N ASP A 178 8.61 11.36 -6.38
CA ASP A 178 7.76 12.42 -6.91
C ASP A 178 6.75 12.93 -5.87
N GLU A 179 6.18 12.04 -5.05
CA GLU A 179 5.15 12.35 -4.05
C GLU A 179 5.72 12.73 -2.67
N SER A 180 7.04 12.70 -2.51
CA SER A 180 7.67 13.17 -1.27
C SER A 180 7.36 14.64 -1.02
N CYS A 181 6.86 14.96 0.19
CA CYS A 181 6.62 16.36 0.57
C CYS A 181 7.92 17.17 0.77
N GLY A 182 9.08 16.49 0.82
CA GLY A 182 10.39 17.10 0.98
C GLY A 182 10.74 17.54 2.42
N GLN A 183 9.86 17.31 3.40
CA GLN A 183 10.06 17.80 4.77
C GLN A 183 11.24 17.14 5.49
N CYS A 184 11.32 15.81 5.46
CA CYS A 184 12.38 15.08 6.17
C CYS A 184 13.45 14.56 5.22
N SER A 185 14.73 14.70 5.62
CA SER A 185 15.88 14.29 4.82
C SER A 185 15.92 12.80 4.48
N PRO A 186 15.58 11.86 5.40
CA PRO A 186 15.60 10.44 5.08
C PRO A 186 14.69 10.07 3.91
N CYS A 187 13.49 10.61 3.83
CA CYS A 187 12.57 10.41 2.72
C CYS A 187 13.07 11.15 1.45
N ARG A 188 13.24 12.48 1.52
CA ARG A 188 13.59 13.31 0.36
C ARG A 188 14.86 12.85 -0.35
N VAL A 189 15.96 12.66 0.42
CA VAL A 189 17.26 12.27 -0.14
C VAL A 189 17.33 10.76 -0.37
N GLY A 190 16.70 9.97 0.51
CA GLY A 190 16.72 8.51 0.42
C GLY A 190 16.01 7.99 -0.84
N THR A 191 14.83 8.51 -1.17
CA THR A 191 14.10 8.12 -2.39
C THR A 191 14.90 8.49 -3.64
N GLU A 192 15.44 9.73 -3.74
CA GLU A 192 16.28 10.18 -4.85
C GLU A 192 17.51 9.28 -5.05
N LYS A 193 18.24 8.99 -3.97
CA LYS A 193 19.44 8.15 -4.03
C LYS A 193 19.13 6.71 -4.39
N ALA A 194 18.08 6.13 -3.80
CA ALA A 194 17.67 4.76 -4.10
C ALA A 194 17.22 4.63 -5.55
N VAL A 195 16.43 5.58 -6.09
CA VAL A 195 16.06 5.63 -7.52
C VAL A 195 17.29 5.69 -8.42
N ALA A 196 18.28 6.54 -8.06
CA ALA A 196 19.51 6.64 -8.84
C ALA A 196 20.29 5.30 -8.88
N LEU A 197 20.41 4.62 -7.75
CA LEU A 197 21.07 3.32 -7.64
C LEU A 197 20.31 2.21 -8.38
N MET A 198 18.99 2.21 -8.30
CA MET A 198 18.15 1.19 -8.95
C MET A 198 18.10 1.31 -10.49
N LYS A 199 18.55 2.42 -11.07
CA LYS A 199 18.71 2.57 -12.53
C LYS A 199 19.88 1.78 -13.09
N SER A 200 20.81 1.31 -12.26
CA SER A 200 21.94 0.47 -12.67
C SER A 200 21.49 -0.93 -13.07
N GLU A 201 22.24 -1.56 -13.99
CA GLU A 201 21.98 -2.95 -14.38
C GLU A 201 22.11 -3.91 -13.19
N GLU A 202 23.14 -3.74 -12.39
CA GLU A 202 23.35 -4.45 -11.13
C GLU A 202 23.08 -3.53 -9.95
N TRP A 203 22.29 -4.01 -9.00
CA TRP A 203 21.97 -3.26 -7.80
C TRP A 203 23.02 -3.46 -6.71
N ASP A 204 23.51 -2.36 -6.14
CA ASP A 204 24.27 -2.38 -4.90
C ASP A 204 23.34 -2.74 -3.73
N LYS A 205 23.11 -4.04 -3.54
CA LYS A 205 22.17 -4.58 -2.55
C LYS A 205 22.49 -4.15 -1.12
N PRO A 206 23.76 -4.15 -0.66
CA PRO A 206 24.12 -3.64 0.66
C PRO A 206 23.73 -2.16 0.85
N LEU A 207 24.12 -1.29 -0.07
CA LEU A 207 23.83 0.15 0.02
C LEU A 207 22.33 0.45 -0.07
N LEU A 208 21.59 -0.24 -0.95
CA LEU A 208 20.14 -0.11 -1.03
C LEU A 208 19.43 -0.56 0.24
N THR A 209 19.95 -1.59 0.92
CA THR A 209 19.41 -2.07 2.20
C THR A 209 19.65 -1.06 3.33
N GLU A 210 20.83 -0.42 3.38
CA GLU A 210 21.14 0.64 4.35
C GLU A 210 20.24 1.88 4.14
N LEU A 211 20.04 2.30 2.89
CA LEU A 211 19.13 3.39 2.54
C LEU A 211 17.69 3.06 2.94
N ALA A 212 17.20 1.85 2.61
CA ALA A 212 15.87 1.38 2.98
C ALA A 212 15.66 1.42 4.50
N THR A 213 16.64 0.94 5.26
CA THR A 213 16.62 0.97 6.72
C THR A 213 16.57 2.41 7.26
N THR A 214 17.42 3.29 6.73
CA THR A 214 17.45 4.71 7.12
C THR A 214 16.12 5.41 6.84
N MET A 215 15.52 5.16 5.66
CA MET A 215 14.21 5.73 5.29
C MET A 215 13.11 5.22 6.23
N ARG A 216 13.06 3.93 6.51
CA ARG A 216 12.07 3.31 7.40
C ARG A 216 12.17 3.86 8.83
N ASP A 217 13.36 3.95 9.37
CA ASP A 217 13.56 4.21 10.80
C ASP A 217 13.60 5.72 11.14
N ALA A 218 13.95 6.58 10.17
CA ALA A 218 14.15 8.01 10.42
C ALA A 218 13.18 8.95 9.67
N SER A 219 12.26 8.43 8.83
CA SER A 219 11.24 9.27 8.19
C SER A 219 10.11 9.62 9.17
N ILE A 220 9.55 10.83 9.02
CA ILE A 220 8.50 11.36 9.90
C ILE A 220 7.17 10.60 9.73
N CYS A 221 6.83 10.18 8.52
CA CYS A 221 5.52 9.60 8.21
C CYS A 221 5.63 8.31 7.39
N GLY A 222 4.49 7.62 7.28
CA GLY A 222 4.37 6.36 6.56
C GLY A 222 4.81 6.39 5.11
N LEU A 223 4.78 7.54 4.42
CA LEU A 223 5.28 7.64 3.05
C LEU A 223 6.76 7.25 2.99
N GLY A 224 7.61 7.94 3.72
CA GLY A 224 9.05 7.65 3.71
C GLY A 224 9.39 6.32 4.37
N GLN A 225 8.66 5.93 5.42
CA GLN A 225 8.85 4.66 6.12
C GLN A 225 8.56 3.44 5.25
N ALA A 226 7.59 3.54 4.33
CA ALA A 226 7.16 2.43 3.49
C ALA A 226 7.63 2.54 2.02
N ALA A 227 8.25 3.64 1.61
CA ALA A 227 8.68 3.87 0.23
C ALA A 227 9.62 2.77 -0.29
N SER A 228 10.44 2.19 0.58
CA SER A 228 11.39 1.14 0.22
C SER A 228 10.82 -0.28 0.26
N ASN A 229 9.57 -0.49 0.68
CA ASN A 229 8.99 -1.85 0.78
C ASN A 229 9.03 -2.63 -0.54
N PRO A 230 8.69 -2.07 -1.71
CA PRO A 230 8.81 -2.80 -2.98
C PRO A 230 10.24 -3.22 -3.28
N LEU A 231 11.22 -2.34 -3.04
CA LEU A 231 12.64 -2.63 -3.19
C LEU A 231 13.07 -3.78 -2.30
N THR A 232 12.78 -3.70 -1.00
CA THR A 232 13.17 -4.74 -0.03
C THR A 232 12.48 -6.07 -0.31
N ALA A 233 11.23 -6.05 -0.77
CA ALA A 233 10.50 -7.24 -1.19
C ALA A 233 11.18 -7.91 -2.40
N VAL A 234 11.58 -7.13 -3.42
CA VAL A 234 12.28 -7.67 -4.60
C VAL A 234 13.64 -8.24 -4.22
N LEU A 235 14.42 -7.57 -3.39
CA LEU A 235 15.70 -8.09 -2.90
C LEU A 235 15.54 -9.42 -2.14
N ARG A 236 14.44 -9.58 -1.39
CA ARG A 236 14.16 -10.77 -0.57
C ARG A 236 13.61 -11.94 -1.39
N PHE A 237 12.64 -11.67 -2.24
CA PHE A 237 11.85 -12.74 -2.90
C PHE A 237 12.27 -13.04 -4.33
N PHE A 238 12.99 -12.12 -4.99
CA PHE A 238 13.43 -12.23 -6.38
C PHE A 238 14.95 -11.96 -6.53
N PRO A 239 15.81 -12.65 -5.75
CA PRO A 239 17.25 -12.35 -5.72
C PRO A 239 17.97 -12.57 -7.05
N ASN A 240 17.37 -13.37 -7.95
CA ASN A 240 17.93 -13.67 -9.28
C ASN A 240 17.50 -12.66 -10.35
N GLU A 241 16.61 -11.73 -10.03
CA GLU A 241 16.09 -10.72 -10.97
C GLU A 241 16.67 -9.31 -10.69
N THR A 242 17.63 -9.21 -9.76
CA THR A 242 18.21 -7.93 -9.28
C THR A 242 19.72 -7.88 -9.46
#